data_559aaa5e3452027749b6a1e70bb90420
#
_entry.id   559aaa5e3452027749b6a1e70bb90420
#
_cell.length_a   1.000
_cell.length_b   1.000
_cell.length_c   1.000
_cell.angle_alpha   90.00
_cell.angle_beta   90.00
_cell.angle_gamma   90.00
#
_symmetry.space_group_name_H-M   'P 1'
#
loop_
_entity.id
_entity.type
_entity.pdbx_description
1 polymer ?
#
loop_
_entity_poly.entity_id
_entity_poly.type
_entity_poly.pdbx_seq_one_letter_code
_entity_poly.pdbx_strand_id
1 'polypeptide(L)'
;MAHLATADANGRPHVVPVCFAHMDGRFCIAIDEKPKRTRRLKRLRNIAENPSVALVFDRYDDDWARLGWVMVQGTAAIISSGSEHERGVDALRERYEQYRSMALEGRPVIRVAVEKVVSWGVFSG
;
A
#
# COMPACT_ATOMS: atom_id res chain seq x y z
N MET A 1 -6.03 -0.34 -8.10
CA MET A 1 -5.46 -1.34 -7.19
C MET A 1 -3.98 -1.49 -7.47
N ALA A 2 -3.20 -1.71 -6.45
CA ALA A 2 -1.75 -1.90 -6.57
C ALA A 2 -1.37 -3.25 -5.97
N HIS A 3 -0.13 -3.67 -6.18
CA HIS A 3 0.45 -4.84 -5.55
C HIS A 3 1.53 -4.39 -4.58
N LEU A 4 1.41 -4.82 -3.35
CA LEU A 4 2.37 -4.50 -2.29
C LEU A 4 3.29 -5.70 -2.08
N ALA A 5 4.59 -5.47 -2.25
CA ALA A 5 5.63 -6.45 -1.97
C ALA A 5 6.30 -6.13 -0.65
N THR A 6 6.39 -7.11 0.21
CA THR A 6 7.09 -7.04 1.49
C THR A 6 8.02 -8.24 1.61
N ALA A 7 8.95 -8.19 2.54
CA ALA A 7 9.83 -9.31 2.83
C ALA A 7 10.00 -9.45 4.34
N ASP A 8 10.25 -10.67 4.80
CA ASP A 8 10.54 -10.91 6.21
C ASP A 8 12.03 -10.65 6.53
N ALA A 9 12.43 -10.90 7.75
CA ALA A 9 13.82 -10.70 8.20
C ALA A 9 14.82 -11.57 7.43
N ASN A 10 14.35 -12.68 6.83
CA ASN A 10 15.19 -13.58 6.04
C ASN A 10 15.14 -13.27 4.54
N GLY A 11 14.47 -12.20 4.16
CA GLY A 11 14.36 -11.80 2.77
C GLY A 11 13.33 -12.59 1.96
N ARG A 12 12.45 -13.34 2.59
CA ARG A 12 11.39 -14.07 1.87
C ARG A 12 10.32 -13.09 1.39
N PRO A 13 10.03 -13.08 0.09
CA PRO A 13 9.07 -12.12 -0.45
C PRO A 13 7.62 -12.53 -0.24
N HIS A 14 6.76 -11.54 -0.19
CA HIS A 14 5.31 -11.71 -0.08
C HIS A 14 4.66 -10.60 -0.87
N VAL A 15 3.71 -10.93 -1.75
CA VAL A 15 3.04 -9.95 -2.61
C VAL A 15 1.54 -10.13 -2.52
N VAL A 16 0.83 -9.04 -2.30
CA VAL A 16 -0.64 -9.06 -2.22
C VAL A 16 -1.23 -7.84 -2.95
N PRO A 17 -2.42 -7.97 -3.54
CA PRO A 17 -3.13 -6.79 -4.04
C PRO A 17 -3.65 -5.95 -2.87
N VAL A 18 -3.60 -4.64 -3.05
CA VAL A 18 -4.03 -3.71 -2.00
C VAL A 18 -4.78 -2.52 -2.60
N CYS A 19 -5.70 -1.98 -1.83
CA CYS A 19 -6.28 -0.66 -2.08
C CYS A 19 -5.40 0.39 -1.44
N PHE A 20 -5.23 1.51 -2.12
CA PHE A 20 -4.31 2.55 -1.68
C PHE A 20 -4.86 3.93 -1.93
N ALA A 21 -4.36 4.91 -1.21
CA ALA A 21 -4.55 6.32 -1.51
C ALA A 21 -3.20 7.03 -1.42
N HIS A 22 -3.04 8.06 -2.23
CA HIS A 22 -1.85 8.90 -2.22
C HIS A 22 -2.15 10.16 -1.42
N MET A 23 -1.23 10.54 -0.55
CA MET A 23 -1.33 11.77 0.22
C MET A 23 0.07 12.32 0.51
N ASP A 24 0.27 13.60 0.26
CA ASP A 24 1.51 14.32 0.64
C ASP A 24 2.80 13.57 0.28
N GLY A 25 2.87 13.01 -0.94
CA GLY A 25 4.05 12.26 -1.39
C GLY A 25 4.23 10.89 -0.76
N ARG A 26 3.19 10.38 -0.10
CA ARG A 26 3.18 9.08 0.55
C ARG A 26 1.98 8.29 0.11
N PHE A 27 2.04 6.98 0.31
CA PHE A 27 0.91 6.10 0.06
C PHE A 27 0.37 5.56 1.37
N CYS A 28 -0.95 5.45 1.44
CA CYS A 28 -1.63 4.89 2.60
C CYS A 28 -2.44 3.67 2.15
N ILE A 29 -2.27 2.57 2.85
CA ILE A 29 -2.92 1.29 2.54
C ILE A 29 -3.71 0.86 3.77
N ALA A 30 -5.02 0.69 3.60
CA ALA A 30 -5.87 0.25 4.68
C ALA A 30 -5.71 -1.25 4.93
N ILE A 31 -5.88 -1.64 6.18
CA ILE A 31 -6.01 -3.02 6.57
C ILE A 31 -7.50 -3.24 6.80
N ASP A 32 -8.19 -3.68 5.76
CA ASP A 32 -9.64 -3.84 5.78
C ASP A 32 -10.10 -5.26 6.09
N GLU A 33 -9.15 -6.19 6.16
CA GLU A 33 -9.48 -7.56 6.51
C GLU A 33 -9.74 -7.68 8.00
N LYS A 34 -10.83 -8.37 8.34
CA LYS A 34 -11.11 -8.68 9.74
C LYS A 34 -9.97 -9.53 10.29
N PRO A 35 -9.31 -9.10 11.37
CA PRO A 35 -8.27 -9.94 11.95
C PRO A 35 -8.89 -11.27 12.36
N LYS A 36 -8.39 -12.35 11.79
CA LYS A 36 -8.82 -13.68 12.13
C LYS A 36 -8.24 -14.01 13.49
N ARG A 37 -9.02 -13.75 14.54
CA ARG A 37 -8.65 -14.05 15.92
C ARG A 37 -7.33 -13.38 16.32
N THR A 38 -6.30 -14.15 16.62
CA THR A 38 -5.02 -13.63 17.08
C THR A 38 -3.97 -13.51 15.98
N ARG A 39 -4.32 -13.78 14.72
CA ARG A 39 -3.33 -13.74 13.64
C ARG A 39 -3.06 -12.33 13.18
N ARG A 40 -1.80 -11.94 13.26
CA ARG A 40 -1.33 -10.79 12.53
C ARG A 40 -1.24 -11.15 11.05
N LEU A 41 -1.62 -10.23 10.19
CA LEU A 41 -1.46 -10.40 8.76
C LEU A 41 0.03 -10.52 8.44
N LYS A 42 0.35 -11.37 7.47
CA LYS A 42 1.75 -11.62 7.10
C LYS A 42 2.48 -10.33 6.69
N ARG A 43 1.80 -9.45 5.94
CA ARG A 43 2.42 -8.20 5.50
C ARG A 43 2.74 -7.26 6.66
N LEU A 44 1.93 -7.24 7.71
CA LEU A 44 2.22 -6.42 8.89
C LEU A 44 3.43 -6.95 9.65
N ARG A 45 3.54 -8.27 9.79
CA ARG A 45 4.70 -8.88 10.42
C ARG A 45 5.97 -8.63 9.61
N ASN A 46 5.87 -8.74 8.28
CA ASN A 46 7.01 -8.48 7.41
C ASN A 46 7.51 -7.04 7.57
N ILE A 47 6.58 -6.07 7.57
CA ILE A 47 6.95 -4.66 7.71
C ILE A 47 7.60 -4.37 9.07
N ALA A 48 7.13 -5.03 10.13
CA ALA A 48 7.73 -4.89 11.46
C ALA A 48 9.17 -5.40 11.49
N GLU A 49 9.46 -6.46 10.74
CA GLU A 49 10.80 -7.03 10.66
C GLU A 49 11.69 -6.35 9.62
N ASN A 50 11.09 -5.92 8.51
CA ASN A 50 11.79 -5.35 7.37
C ASN A 50 10.92 -4.26 6.74
N PRO A 51 11.22 -2.99 6.98
CA PRO A 51 10.37 -1.90 6.51
C PRO A 51 10.52 -1.58 5.03
N SER A 52 11.47 -2.18 4.32
CA SER A 52 11.63 -1.96 2.88
C SER A 52 10.49 -2.62 2.11
N VAL A 53 9.80 -1.85 1.30
CA VAL A 53 8.64 -2.34 0.54
C VAL A 53 8.68 -1.81 -0.89
N ALA A 54 7.85 -2.42 -1.75
CA ALA A 54 7.62 -1.91 -3.09
C ALA A 54 6.13 -1.98 -3.40
N LEU A 55 5.66 -1.01 -4.20
CA LEU A 55 4.32 -0.99 -4.74
C LEU A 55 4.42 -0.99 -6.26
N VAL A 56 3.62 -1.81 -6.92
CA VAL A 56 3.53 -1.80 -8.37
C VAL A 56 2.11 -1.44 -8.78
N PHE A 57 2.03 -0.44 -9.63
CA PHE A 57 0.80 -0.01 -10.31
C PHE A 57 0.98 -0.35 -11.77
N ASP A 58 0.05 -1.08 -12.36
CA ASP A 58 0.21 -1.47 -13.75
C ASP A 58 -1.08 -1.27 -14.53
N ARG A 59 -0.89 -1.16 -15.82
CA ARG A 59 -1.98 -1.15 -16.78
C ARG A 59 -1.69 -2.25 -17.79
N TYR A 60 -2.55 -3.25 -17.82
CA TYR A 60 -2.51 -4.28 -18.85
C TYR A 60 -3.49 -3.95 -19.96
N ASP A 61 -3.06 -4.18 -21.20
CA ASP A 61 -3.89 -3.98 -22.38
C ASP A 61 -3.39 -4.96 -23.45
N ASP A 62 -4.31 -5.53 -24.23
CA ASP A 62 -3.94 -6.42 -25.32
C ASP A 62 -3.20 -5.67 -26.43
N ASP A 63 -3.41 -4.38 -26.54
CA ASP A 63 -2.55 -3.49 -27.34
C ASP A 63 -1.32 -3.13 -26.51
N TRP A 64 -0.21 -3.72 -26.83
CA TRP A 64 1.03 -3.53 -26.05
C TRP A 64 1.54 -2.10 -26.04
N ALA A 65 1.09 -1.27 -26.98
CA ALA A 65 1.45 0.15 -26.97
C ALA A 65 0.84 0.88 -25.76
N ARG A 66 -0.17 0.28 -25.12
CA ARG A 66 -0.84 0.83 -23.95
C ARG A 66 -0.39 0.21 -22.63
N LEU A 67 0.57 -0.72 -22.68
CA LEU A 67 1.11 -1.31 -21.47
C LEU A 67 1.95 -0.31 -20.71
N GLY A 68 1.93 -0.42 -19.40
CA GLY A 68 2.80 0.38 -18.56
C GLY A 68 2.75 -0.06 -17.12
N TRP A 69 3.78 0.30 -16.39
CA TRP A 69 3.82 0.07 -14.95
C TRP A 69 4.65 1.15 -14.26
N VAL A 70 4.33 1.36 -13.00
CA VAL A 70 5.10 2.22 -12.10
C VAL A 70 5.43 1.40 -10.86
N MET A 71 6.69 1.37 -10.50
CA MET A 71 7.13 0.74 -9.26
C MET A 71 7.63 1.82 -8.31
N VAL A 72 7.09 1.81 -7.12
CA VAL A 72 7.49 2.70 -6.03
C VAL A 72 8.22 1.86 -5.00
N GLN A 73 9.44 2.24 -4.67
CA GLN A 73 10.20 1.62 -3.59
C GLN A 73 10.27 2.61 -2.43
N GLY A 74 10.11 2.11 -1.24
CA GLY A 74 10.09 2.98 -0.09
C GLY A 74 10.18 2.23 1.23
N THR A 75 9.92 2.98 2.28
CA THR A 75 9.95 2.50 3.66
C THR A 75 8.55 2.58 4.23
N ALA A 76 8.07 1.46 4.75
CA ALA A 76 6.73 1.36 5.32
C ALA A 76 6.76 1.49 6.83
N ALA A 77 5.72 2.10 7.37
CA ALA A 77 5.44 2.13 8.79
C ALA A 77 3.98 1.80 9.02
N ILE A 78 3.70 1.18 10.14
CA ILE A 78 2.33 0.87 10.56
C ILE A 78 1.90 1.95 11.53
N ILE A 79 0.85 2.71 11.17
CA ILE A 79 0.34 3.79 12.01
C ILE A 79 -1.12 3.53 12.35
N SER A 80 -1.51 3.81 13.60
CA SER A 80 -2.84 3.52 14.10
C SER A 80 -3.56 4.77 14.63
N SER A 81 -2.87 5.89 14.74
CA SER A 81 -3.42 7.12 15.29
C SER A 81 -2.59 8.31 14.84
N GLY A 82 -3.10 9.51 15.12
CA GLY A 82 -2.41 10.77 14.83
C GLY A 82 -2.87 11.40 13.54
N SER A 83 -2.35 12.59 13.25
CA SER A 83 -2.78 13.37 12.11
C SER A 83 -2.48 12.70 10.77
N GLU A 84 -1.36 12.01 10.66
CA GLU A 84 -1.03 11.28 9.43
C GLU A 84 -2.01 10.14 9.20
N HIS A 85 -2.39 9.42 10.25
CA HIS A 85 -3.40 8.37 10.17
C HIS A 85 -4.75 8.95 9.72
N GLU A 86 -5.17 10.04 10.32
CA GLU A 86 -6.43 10.69 9.97
C GLU A 86 -6.47 11.13 8.52
N ARG A 87 -5.39 11.73 8.02
CA ARG A 87 -5.31 12.15 6.61
C ARG A 87 -5.30 10.95 5.68
N GLY A 88 -4.64 9.87 6.07
CA GLY A 88 -4.63 8.64 5.29
C GLY A 88 -6.01 8.01 5.19
N VAL A 89 -6.72 7.94 6.29
CA VAL A 89 -8.09 7.42 6.32
C VAL A 89 -9.02 8.30 5.47
N ASP A 90 -8.89 9.62 5.59
CA ASP A 90 -9.69 10.54 4.76
C ASP A 90 -9.42 10.35 3.27
N ALA A 91 -8.17 10.19 2.89
CA ALA A 91 -7.79 9.97 1.49
C ALA A 91 -8.34 8.63 0.97
N LEU A 92 -8.31 7.59 1.79
CA LEU A 92 -8.88 6.28 1.44
C LEU A 92 -10.39 6.36 1.26
N ARG A 93 -11.07 7.06 2.16
CA ARG A 93 -12.53 7.24 2.08
C ARG A 93 -12.95 8.07 0.89
N GLU A 94 -12.13 9.03 0.50
CA GLU A 94 -12.38 9.84 -0.68
C GLU A 94 -12.26 9.00 -1.95
N ARG A 95 -11.29 8.08 -2.00
CA ARG A 95 -11.04 7.25 -3.16
C ARG A 95 -11.98 6.04 -3.24
N TYR A 96 -12.30 5.42 -2.12
CA TYR A 96 -13.08 4.18 -2.06
C TYR A 96 -14.34 4.37 -1.25
N GLU A 97 -15.49 4.25 -1.90
CA GLU A 97 -16.78 4.39 -1.24
C GLU A 97 -16.97 3.39 -0.12
N GLN A 98 -16.46 2.16 -0.29
CA GLN A 98 -16.59 1.10 0.72
C GLN A 98 -16.00 1.49 2.07
N TYR A 99 -14.97 2.33 2.08
CA TYR A 99 -14.35 2.74 3.34
C TYR A 99 -15.14 3.79 4.10
N ARG A 100 -16.13 4.42 3.47
CA ARG A 100 -16.95 5.45 4.13
C ARG A 100 -17.83 4.88 5.23
N SER A 101 -18.25 3.61 5.10
CA SER A 101 -19.07 2.94 6.08
C SER A 101 -18.28 2.03 7.03
N MET A 102 -16.96 1.97 6.87
CA MET A 102 -16.12 1.14 7.72
C MET A 102 -15.47 1.96 8.83
N ALA A 103 -15.37 1.36 10.01
CA ALA A 103 -14.66 1.96 11.12
C ALA A 103 -13.17 1.74 10.97
N LEU A 104 -12.46 2.78 10.48
CA LEU A 104 -11.01 2.73 10.28
C LEU A 104 -10.24 3.43 11.40
N GLU A 105 -10.94 4.17 12.25
CA GLU A 105 -10.34 4.87 13.38
C GLU A 105 -9.72 3.87 14.36
N GLY A 106 -8.46 4.12 14.73
CA GLY A 106 -7.73 3.24 15.64
C GLY A 106 -7.24 1.95 15.02
N ARG A 107 -7.57 1.68 13.76
CA ARG A 107 -7.06 0.50 13.06
C ARG A 107 -5.77 0.82 12.35
N PRO A 108 -4.84 -0.14 12.26
CA PRO A 108 -3.58 0.11 11.57
C PRO A 108 -3.78 0.36 10.09
N VAL A 109 -3.01 1.32 9.57
CA VAL A 109 -2.82 1.51 8.15
C VAL A 109 -1.33 1.42 7.86
N ILE A 110 -0.98 1.02 6.64
CA ILE A 110 0.41 1.00 6.21
C ILE A 110 0.69 2.31 5.50
N ARG A 111 1.65 3.08 6.01
CA ARG A 111 2.13 4.29 5.35
C ARG A 111 3.43 3.95 4.63
N VAL A 112 3.52 4.28 3.34
CA VAL A 112 4.73 4.10 2.54
C VAL A 112 5.32 5.46 2.21
N ALA A 113 6.53 5.72 2.71
CA ALA A 113 7.30 6.90 2.34
C ALA A 113 8.13 6.57 1.10
N VAL A 114 7.95 7.35 0.04
CA VAL A 114 8.54 7.08 -1.27
C VAL A 114 10.02 7.44 -1.28
N GLU A 115 10.87 6.50 -1.71
CA GLU A 115 12.31 6.72 -1.86
C GLU A 115 12.73 6.71 -3.32
N LYS A 116 12.13 5.86 -4.15
CA LYS A 116 12.48 5.72 -5.55
C LYS A 116 11.26 5.34 -6.38
N VAL A 117 11.16 5.93 -7.57
CA VAL A 117 10.09 5.61 -8.53
C VAL A 117 10.74 5.20 -9.84
N VAL A 118 10.30 4.07 -10.38
CA VAL A 118 10.71 3.57 -11.69
C VAL A 118 9.45 3.33 -12.50
N SER A 119 9.45 3.73 -13.76
CA SER A 119 8.28 3.55 -14.61
C SER A 119 8.68 3.10 -16.01
N TRP A 120 7.72 2.48 -16.68
CA TRP A 120 7.88 2.03 -18.05
C TRP A 120 6.54 2.12 -18.79
N GLY A 121 6.61 2.31 -20.11
CA GLY A 121 5.41 2.29 -20.93
C GLY A 121 4.61 3.58 -20.83
N VAL A 122 3.27 3.45 -20.81
CA VAL A 122 2.39 4.63 -20.82
C VAL A 122 2.53 5.53 -19.61
N PHE A 123 3.19 5.04 -18.55
CA PHE A 123 3.43 5.82 -17.35
C PHE A 123 4.80 6.50 -17.34
N SER A 124 5.65 6.20 -18.31
CA SER A 124 6.95 6.86 -18.41
C SER A 124 6.81 8.08 -19.30
N GLY A 125 7.24 9.18 -18.80
CA GLY A 125 7.03 10.33 -19.61
C GLY A 125 7.38 11.59 -19.27
#